data_a2433d209b8e2e00b436fc083f2d282d
#
_entry.id   a2433d209b8e2e00b436fc083f2d282d
#
_cell.length_a   1.000
_cell.length_b   1.000
_cell.length_c   1.000
_cell.angle_alpha   90.00
_cell.angle_beta   90.00
_cell.angle_gamma   90.00
#
_symmetry.space_group_name_H-M   'P 1'
#
loop_
_entity.id
_entity.type
_entity.pdbx_description
1 polymer ?
#
loop_
_entity_poly.entity_id
_entity_poly.type
_entity_poly.pdbx_seq_one_letter_code
_entity_poly.pdbx_strand_id
1 'polypeptide(L)'
;MGAVMHFVEIIIEYLPIFMFLTMGVLLFIGYPVGFILGGVAITYGFIGYLFGVFKLAEFFNFVPRMWGFSAENLILVAIPSFVFMGTMMERSGIANDLLKTTQILLRKVPGGLAMSVTVMGTVLAAMTGIIGASVTMMTALALPPMIKQKYSHALATGVIAASGTLGILIPPSIMLIIMADIMQVSVGNLFMGALIPGLTLALMYLIFIFIWASVDPKVAPSIKEGDMTYEKGRLPMMVLKAFLPPVALIALIKGSILLGWATPSEAGAVGAFGATLLAIIGNKFSFPMLRSVMHSSGLTISMVFMIILSATCFAYVFRSLGGDYIVEELIEKAGLGSWGLLFLLMGMTFLLGFFLDWVEITLIILPIFAPLVVLLDFGDHVTQLTGLDGRKETMVGFLVLMAINLQTSFLTPPFGFALFYLKGVAPPEVATLSIYKGVIPFVIIQLIGLSLVIYQPEMGLWLPRLI
;
A
#
# COMPACT_ATOMS: atom_id res chain seq x y z
N MET A 1 49.81 6.46 16.39
CA MET A 1 49.40 6.64 15.00
C MET A 1 48.61 5.44 14.49
N GLY A 2 49.02 4.18 14.70
CA GLY A 2 48.30 2.98 14.27
C GLY A 2 46.89 2.82 14.85
N ALA A 3 46.66 3.09 16.14
CA ALA A 3 45.36 2.98 16.77
C ALA A 3 44.34 4.01 16.23
N VAL A 4 44.81 5.22 15.88
CA VAL A 4 43.94 6.26 15.28
C VAL A 4 43.57 5.89 13.84
N MET A 5 44.52 5.34 13.06
CA MET A 5 44.23 4.85 11.70
C MET A 5 43.24 3.68 11.73
N HIS A 6 43.42 2.71 12.59
CA HIS A 6 42.49 1.59 12.73
C HIS A 6 41.09 2.04 13.18
N PHE A 7 41.00 3.04 14.08
CA PHE A 7 39.69 3.61 14.47
C PHE A 7 39.00 4.35 13.31
N VAL A 8 39.75 5.06 12.48
CA VAL A 8 39.23 5.73 11.28
C VAL A 8 38.77 4.71 10.24
N GLU A 9 39.50 3.62 10.02
CA GLU A 9 39.11 2.53 9.13
C GLU A 9 37.77 1.90 9.56
N ILE A 10 37.59 1.64 10.85
CA ILE A 10 36.32 1.13 11.39
C ILE A 10 35.18 2.13 11.14
N ILE A 11 35.40 3.43 11.37
CA ILE A 11 34.36 4.44 11.12
C ILE A 11 33.93 4.44 9.64
N ILE A 12 34.93 4.36 8.74
CA ILE A 12 34.67 4.33 7.29
C ILE A 12 33.85 3.10 6.91
N GLU A 13 34.23 1.94 7.42
CA GLU A 13 33.58 0.67 7.15
C GLU A 13 32.10 0.71 7.57
N TYR A 14 31.79 1.27 8.76
CA TYR A 14 30.41 1.33 9.27
C TYR A 14 29.66 2.63 8.90
N LEU A 15 30.22 3.47 8.05
CA LEU A 15 29.60 4.74 7.64
C LEU A 15 28.18 4.57 7.04
N PRO A 16 27.89 3.56 6.19
CA PRO A 16 26.54 3.30 5.70
C PRO A 16 25.53 2.94 6.81
N ILE A 17 25.98 2.23 7.85
CA ILE A 17 25.13 1.90 9.00
C ILE A 17 24.78 3.17 9.78
N PHE A 18 25.76 4.05 10.03
CA PHE A 18 25.50 5.34 10.66
C PHE A 18 24.56 6.21 9.84
N MET A 19 24.70 6.19 8.51
CA MET A 19 23.78 6.87 7.58
C MET A 19 22.34 6.38 7.78
N PHE A 20 22.14 5.08 7.88
CA PHE A 20 20.82 4.47 8.08
C PHE A 20 20.24 4.78 9.46
N LEU A 21 21.07 4.70 10.51
CA LEU A 21 20.67 5.05 11.88
C LEU A 21 20.31 6.53 12.01
N THR A 22 21.09 7.42 11.40
CA THR A 22 20.81 8.87 11.39
C THR A 22 19.48 9.15 10.70
N MET A 23 19.22 8.52 9.56
CA MET A 23 17.94 8.60 8.89
C MET A 23 16.81 8.17 9.83
N GLY A 24 16.94 7.00 10.48
CA GLY A 24 15.96 6.49 11.43
C GLY A 24 15.69 7.47 12.57
N VAL A 25 16.71 8.00 13.20
CA VAL A 25 16.57 8.99 14.30
C VAL A 25 15.85 10.25 13.83
N LEU A 26 16.21 10.79 12.66
CA LEU A 26 15.58 12.00 12.12
C LEU A 26 14.11 11.78 11.75
N LEU A 27 13.74 10.57 11.29
CA LEU A 27 12.35 10.20 11.02
C LEU A 27 11.49 10.26 12.30
N PHE A 28 12.04 9.83 13.44
CA PHE A 28 11.32 9.94 14.73
C PHE A 28 11.12 11.39 15.20
N ILE A 29 11.90 12.34 14.72
CA ILE A 29 11.75 13.76 15.04
C ILE A 29 10.54 14.37 14.29
N GLY A 30 10.06 13.72 13.22
CA GLY A 30 8.84 14.10 12.49
C GLY A 30 9.07 15.09 11.35
N TYR A 31 10.29 15.22 10.84
CA TYR A 31 10.55 15.98 9.61
C TYR A 31 10.00 15.24 8.38
N PRO A 32 9.62 15.97 7.31
CA PRO A 32 9.18 15.32 6.07
C PRO A 32 10.29 14.44 5.48
N VAL A 33 9.95 13.19 5.16
CA VAL A 33 10.88 12.12 4.80
C VAL A 33 11.74 12.47 3.58
N GLY A 34 11.16 13.10 2.55
CA GLY A 34 11.92 13.51 1.39
C GLY A 34 13.10 14.44 1.73
N PHE A 35 12.93 15.38 2.68
CA PHE A 35 14.04 16.23 3.13
C PHE A 35 15.07 15.48 3.98
N ILE A 36 14.63 14.51 4.79
CA ILE A 36 15.53 13.67 5.57
C ILE A 36 16.42 12.85 4.64
N LEU A 37 15.84 12.14 3.69
CA LEU A 37 16.57 11.28 2.75
C LEU A 37 17.59 12.10 1.94
N GLY A 38 17.17 13.22 1.35
CA GLY A 38 18.04 14.10 0.59
C GLY A 38 19.14 14.74 1.47
N GLY A 39 18.77 15.23 2.65
CA GLY A 39 19.70 15.85 3.60
C GLY A 39 20.73 14.87 4.13
N VAL A 40 20.33 13.66 4.51
CA VAL A 40 21.23 12.60 4.96
C VAL A 40 22.17 12.17 3.83
N ALA A 41 21.65 12.01 2.60
CA ALA A 41 22.47 11.68 1.43
C ALA A 41 23.59 12.71 1.21
N ILE A 42 23.24 13.99 1.21
CA ILE A 42 24.21 15.07 1.04
C ILE A 42 25.22 15.08 2.19
N THR A 43 24.74 15.00 3.43
CA THR A 43 25.59 15.05 4.63
C THR A 43 26.62 13.90 4.65
N TYR A 44 26.14 12.66 4.41
CA TYR A 44 27.02 11.49 4.41
C TYR A 44 27.92 11.40 3.18
N GLY A 45 27.49 11.95 2.02
CA GLY A 45 28.36 12.16 0.88
C GLY A 45 29.52 13.11 1.21
N PHE A 46 29.27 14.22 1.92
CA PHE A 46 30.33 15.12 2.40
C PHE A 46 31.22 14.47 3.45
N ILE A 47 30.67 13.73 4.41
CA ILE A 47 31.44 12.97 5.38
C ILE A 47 32.32 11.95 4.66
N GLY A 48 31.79 11.19 3.71
CA GLY A 48 32.55 10.26 2.89
C GLY A 48 33.67 10.92 2.07
N TYR A 49 33.43 12.15 1.59
CA TYR A 49 34.45 12.94 0.92
C TYR A 49 35.60 13.30 1.87
N LEU A 50 35.29 13.71 3.11
CA LEU A 50 36.33 14.03 4.11
C LEU A 50 37.18 12.82 4.48
N PHE A 51 36.60 11.62 4.45
CA PHE A 51 37.34 10.37 4.68
C PHE A 51 37.96 9.77 3.40
N GLY A 52 37.77 10.40 2.23
CA GLY A 52 38.37 9.98 0.97
C GLY A 52 37.70 8.79 0.29
N VAL A 53 36.52 8.37 0.78
CA VAL A 53 35.73 7.24 0.22
C VAL A 53 34.64 7.67 -0.75
N PHE A 54 34.35 8.98 -0.83
CA PHE A 54 33.38 9.57 -1.77
C PHE A 54 34.03 10.78 -2.46
N LYS A 55 33.79 10.96 -3.75
CA LYS A 55 34.36 12.09 -4.52
C LYS A 55 33.31 13.16 -4.74
N LEU A 56 33.69 14.45 -4.65
CA LEU A 56 32.78 15.57 -4.95
C LEU A 56 32.13 15.46 -6.34
N ALA A 57 32.85 14.90 -7.31
CA ALA A 57 32.32 14.64 -8.65
C ALA A 57 31.10 13.69 -8.66
N GLU A 58 30.95 12.85 -7.63
CA GLU A 58 29.83 11.91 -7.53
C GLU A 58 28.50 12.60 -7.23
N PHE A 59 28.52 13.82 -6.63
CA PHE A 59 27.30 14.62 -6.48
C PHE A 59 26.68 15.02 -7.81
N PHE A 60 27.47 15.16 -8.87
CA PHE A 60 26.95 15.43 -10.21
C PHE A 60 26.08 14.27 -10.76
N ASN A 61 26.27 13.05 -10.24
CA ASN A 61 25.47 11.89 -10.61
C ASN A 61 24.06 11.94 -10.04
N PHE A 62 23.75 12.82 -9.09
CA PHE A 62 22.41 12.97 -8.53
C PHE A 62 21.42 13.36 -9.62
N VAL A 63 21.75 14.38 -10.41
CA VAL A 63 20.85 14.91 -11.43
C VAL A 63 20.49 13.86 -12.49
N PRO A 64 21.44 13.19 -13.19
CA PRO A 64 21.08 12.18 -14.19
C PRO A 64 20.39 10.97 -13.58
N ARG A 65 20.70 10.58 -12.34
CA ARG A 65 19.99 9.47 -11.66
C ARG A 65 18.56 9.85 -11.29
N MET A 66 18.35 11.04 -10.73
CA MET A 66 17.01 11.57 -10.47
C MET A 66 16.19 11.67 -11.75
N TRP A 67 16.80 12.16 -12.85
CA TRP A 67 16.17 12.27 -14.15
C TRP A 67 15.80 10.90 -14.74
N GLY A 68 16.74 9.97 -14.79
CA GLY A 68 16.53 8.62 -15.35
C GLY A 68 15.49 7.84 -14.56
N PHE A 69 15.50 7.93 -13.22
CA PHE A 69 14.52 7.22 -12.39
C PHE A 69 13.13 7.86 -12.40
N SER A 70 13.00 9.17 -12.67
CA SER A 70 11.71 9.86 -12.60
C SER A 70 11.17 10.25 -13.98
N ALA A 71 11.89 11.07 -14.74
CA ALA A 71 11.39 11.68 -15.97
C ALA A 71 11.44 10.72 -17.17
N GLU A 72 12.43 9.85 -17.25
CA GLU A 72 12.56 8.85 -18.31
C GLU A 72 11.78 7.56 -18.01
N ASN A 73 11.34 7.38 -16.77
CA ASN A 73 10.62 6.19 -16.35
C ASN A 73 9.13 6.29 -16.71
N LEU A 74 8.75 5.68 -17.82
CA LEU A 74 7.38 5.68 -18.32
C LEU A 74 6.39 4.96 -17.37
N ILE A 75 6.86 4.04 -16.53
CA ILE A 75 5.99 3.33 -15.57
C ILE A 75 5.49 4.30 -14.50
N LEU A 76 6.35 5.21 -14.04
CA LEU A 76 5.97 6.19 -13.01
C LEU A 76 4.94 7.23 -13.48
N VAL A 77 4.75 7.39 -14.79
CA VAL A 77 3.66 8.22 -15.36
C VAL A 77 2.28 7.67 -14.99
N ALA A 78 2.19 6.38 -14.65
CA ALA A 78 0.96 5.78 -14.14
C ALA A 78 0.52 6.40 -12.79
N ILE A 79 1.46 6.83 -11.94
CA ILE A 79 1.17 7.36 -10.59
C ILE A 79 0.25 8.58 -10.64
N PRO A 80 0.59 9.68 -11.37
CA PRO A 80 -0.31 10.82 -11.52
C PRO A 80 -1.71 10.45 -11.98
N SER A 81 -1.79 9.55 -12.96
CA SER A 81 -3.05 9.13 -13.55
C SER A 81 -3.93 8.36 -12.55
N PHE A 82 -3.36 7.41 -11.82
CA PHE A 82 -4.10 6.65 -10.81
C PHE A 82 -4.45 7.47 -9.58
N VAL A 83 -3.57 8.39 -9.13
CA VAL A 83 -3.87 9.31 -8.03
C VAL A 83 -5.04 10.23 -8.41
N PHE A 84 -5.02 10.78 -9.62
CA PHE A 84 -6.12 11.60 -10.13
C PHE A 84 -7.41 10.79 -10.23
N MET A 85 -7.37 9.60 -10.82
CA MET A 85 -8.51 8.69 -10.90
C MET A 85 -9.12 8.42 -9.53
N GLY A 86 -8.31 8.00 -8.57
CA GLY A 86 -8.76 7.70 -7.21
C GLY A 86 -9.42 8.90 -6.54
N THR A 87 -8.78 10.07 -6.60
CA THR A 87 -9.31 11.32 -6.03
C THR A 87 -10.60 11.77 -6.73
N MET A 88 -10.70 11.60 -8.06
CA MET A 88 -11.91 11.91 -8.83
C MET A 88 -13.07 11.00 -8.41
N MET A 89 -12.83 9.69 -8.28
CA MET A 89 -13.83 8.72 -7.85
C MET A 89 -14.29 8.97 -6.41
N GLU A 90 -13.38 9.35 -5.52
CA GLU A 90 -13.68 9.74 -4.14
C GLU A 90 -14.64 10.95 -4.11
N ARG A 91 -14.29 12.02 -4.84
CA ARG A 91 -15.06 13.27 -4.86
C ARG A 91 -16.37 13.16 -5.65
N SER A 92 -16.49 12.20 -6.56
CA SER A 92 -17.72 11.94 -7.32
C SER A 92 -18.87 11.37 -6.48
N GLY A 93 -18.62 11.01 -5.20
CA GLY A 93 -19.65 10.47 -4.29
C GLY A 93 -20.10 9.03 -4.61
N ILE A 94 -19.37 8.32 -5.46
CA ILE A 94 -19.62 6.90 -5.77
C ILE A 94 -19.51 6.05 -4.50
N ALA A 95 -18.60 6.40 -3.60
CA ALA A 95 -18.47 5.76 -2.29
C ALA A 95 -19.80 5.78 -1.48
N ASN A 96 -20.46 6.93 -1.45
CA ASN A 96 -21.76 7.07 -0.78
C ASN A 96 -22.84 6.20 -1.41
N ASP A 97 -22.89 6.13 -2.73
CA ASP A 97 -23.87 5.33 -3.45
C ASP A 97 -23.62 3.83 -3.24
N LEU A 98 -22.33 3.40 -3.22
CA LEU A 98 -21.93 2.04 -2.86
C LEU A 98 -22.34 1.68 -1.43
N LEU A 99 -22.00 2.54 -0.45
CA LEU A 99 -22.33 2.29 0.95
C LEU A 99 -23.85 2.18 1.17
N LYS A 100 -24.65 3.12 0.64
CA LYS A 100 -26.10 3.09 0.75
C LYS A 100 -26.71 1.85 0.12
N THR A 101 -26.24 1.50 -1.07
CA THR A 101 -26.77 0.34 -1.81
C THR A 101 -26.44 -0.98 -1.10
N THR A 102 -25.19 -1.14 -0.62
CA THR A 102 -24.78 -2.34 0.13
C THR A 102 -25.48 -2.44 1.48
N GLN A 103 -25.71 -1.32 2.17
CA GLN A 103 -26.51 -1.30 3.41
C GLN A 103 -27.93 -1.82 3.19
N ILE A 104 -28.58 -1.45 2.09
CA ILE A 104 -29.91 -1.95 1.76
C ILE A 104 -29.88 -3.44 1.45
N LEU A 105 -28.88 -3.91 0.70
CA LEU A 105 -28.70 -5.32 0.36
C LEU A 105 -28.46 -6.19 1.60
N LEU A 106 -27.58 -5.74 2.49
CA LEU A 106 -27.13 -6.50 3.66
C LEU A 106 -27.92 -6.18 4.94
N ARG A 107 -29.01 -5.40 4.87
CA ARG A 107 -29.79 -4.96 6.05
C ARG A 107 -30.30 -6.07 6.95
N LYS A 108 -30.59 -7.27 6.37
CA LYS A 108 -31.07 -8.44 7.12
C LYS A 108 -29.95 -9.33 7.64
N VAL A 109 -28.70 -9.05 7.22
CA VAL A 109 -27.53 -9.84 7.59
C VAL A 109 -26.98 -9.31 8.90
N PRO A 110 -26.62 -10.18 9.87
CA PRO A 110 -25.90 -9.76 11.08
C PRO A 110 -24.64 -8.99 10.70
N GLY A 111 -24.43 -7.81 11.32
CA GLY A 111 -23.29 -6.96 10.98
C GLY A 111 -23.37 -6.32 9.60
N GLY A 112 -24.54 -6.27 8.97
CA GLY A 112 -24.74 -5.83 7.58
C GLY A 112 -24.13 -4.47 7.24
N LEU A 113 -24.18 -3.48 8.16
CA LEU A 113 -23.53 -2.19 7.95
C LEU A 113 -22.01 -2.31 7.93
N ALA A 114 -21.41 -3.08 8.84
CA ALA A 114 -19.98 -3.32 8.86
C ALA A 114 -19.51 -4.09 7.61
N MET A 115 -20.26 -5.10 7.20
CA MET A 115 -20.02 -5.81 5.92
C MET A 115 -20.14 -4.87 4.71
N SER A 116 -21.10 -3.94 4.73
CA SER A 116 -21.26 -2.93 3.67
C SER A 116 -20.03 -2.01 3.58
N VAL A 117 -19.45 -1.66 4.71
CA VAL A 117 -18.19 -0.87 4.77
C VAL A 117 -17.04 -1.66 4.17
N THR A 118 -16.93 -2.97 4.47
CA THR A 118 -15.89 -3.83 3.87
C THR A 118 -16.07 -3.97 2.36
N VAL A 119 -17.28 -4.21 1.86
CA VAL A 119 -17.55 -4.28 0.41
C VAL A 119 -17.24 -2.94 -0.27
N MET A 120 -17.70 -1.83 0.30
CA MET A 120 -17.37 -0.50 -0.20
C MET A 120 -15.86 -0.28 -0.21
N GLY A 121 -15.17 -0.59 0.90
CA GLY A 121 -13.72 -0.46 1.03
C GLY A 121 -12.97 -1.30 0.00
N THR A 122 -13.38 -2.53 -0.25
CA THR A 122 -12.78 -3.41 -1.27
C THR A 122 -12.90 -2.82 -2.68
N VAL A 123 -14.07 -2.28 -3.04
CA VAL A 123 -14.27 -1.64 -4.35
C VAL A 123 -13.48 -0.33 -4.46
N LEU A 124 -13.50 0.50 -3.42
CA LEU A 124 -12.74 1.76 -3.40
C LEU A 124 -11.24 1.52 -3.35
N ALA A 125 -10.80 0.50 -2.63
CA ALA A 125 -9.43 0.06 -2.57
C ALA A 125 -8.83 -0.15 -3.97
N ALA A 126 -9.58 -0.87 -4.82
CA ALA A 126 -9.20 -1.08 -6.22
C ALA A 126 -9.15 0.20 -7.09
N MET A 127 -9.49 1.35 -6.54
CA MET A 127 -9.57 2.62 -7.29
C MET A 127 -8.64 3.71 -6.76
N THR A 128 -8.36 3.72 -5.46
CA THR A 128 -7.63 4.83 -4.82
C THR A 128 -6.14 4.55 -4.66
N GLY A 129 -5.75 3.34 -4.29
CA GLY A 129 -4.36 2.97 -4.06
C GLY A 129 -3.65 3.75 -2.94
N ILE A 130 -4.37 4.60 -2.18
CA ILE A 130 -3.83 5.51 -1.15
C ILE A 130 -4.57 5.26 0.16
N ILE A 131 -3.84 4.78 1.19
CA ILE A 131 -4.43 4.41 2.49
C ILE A 131 -5.06 5.61 3.19
N GLY A 132 -4.33 6.73 3.29
CA GLY A 132 -4.77 7.91 4.04
C GLY A 132 -6.10 8.45 3.54
N ALA A 133 -6.24 8.61 2.22
CA ALA A 133 -7.48 9.08 1.60
C ALA A 133 -8.62 8.09 1.83
N SER A 134 -8.38 6.80 1.61
CA SER A 134 -9.40 5.75 1.80
C SER A 134 -9.89 5.67 3.23
N VAL A 135 -8.99 5.61 4.21
CA VAL A 135 -9.34 5.49 5.63
C VAL A 135 -10.06 6.75 6.13
N THR A 136 -9.58 7.95 5.77
CA THR A 136 -10.23 9.22 6.19
C THR A 136 -11.62 9.36 5.59
N MET A 137 -11.79 9.07 4.30
CA MET A 137 -13.10 9.09 3.63
C MET A 137 -14.05 8.06 4.24
N MET A 138 -13.60 6.81 4.40
CA MET A 138 -14.43 5.77 4.99
C MET A 138 -14.80 6.10 6.43
N THR A 139 -13.91 6.70 7.21
CA THR A 139 -14.21 7.17 8.56
C THR A 139 -15.30 8.22 8.53
N ALA A 140 -15.17 9.23 7.67
CA ALA A 140 -16.15 10.31 7.57
C ALA A 140 -17.54 9.82 7.10
N LEU A 141 -17.60 8.83 6.21
CA LEU A 141 -18.84 8.32 5.64
C LEU A 141 -19.51 7.23 6.48
N ALA A 142 -18.72 6.29 7.02
CA ALA A 142 -19.26 5.08 7.63
C ALA A 142 -19.32 5.14 9.17
N LEU A 143 -18.39 5.83 9.83
CA LEU A 143 -18.35 5.85 11.29
C LEU A 143 -19.59 6.53 11.92
N PRO A 144 -20.06 7.69 11.43
CA PRO A 144 -21.25 8.33 12.02
C PRO A 144 -22.52 7.45 11.96
N PRO A 145 -22.89 6.83 10.84
CA PRO A 145 -24.03 5.93 10.82
C PRO A 145 -23.84 4.67 11.67
N MET A 146 -22.61 4.15 11.82
CA MET A 146 -22.34 3.01 12.70
C MET A 146 -22.52 3.39 14.17
N ILE A 147 -22.05 4.56 14.60
CA ILE A 147 -22.26 5.09 15.97
C ILE A 147 -23.76 5.32 16.23
N LYS A 148 -24.48 5.92 15.27
CA LYS A 148 -25.93 6.16 15.36
C LYS A 148 -26.70 4.84 15.54
N GLN A 149 -26.25 3.77 14.89
CA GLN A 149 -26.83 2.43 15.02
C GLN A 149 -26.32 1.64 16.23
N LYS A 150 -25.55 2.30 17.11
CA LYS A 150 -25.00 1.72 18.35
C LYS A 150 -24.07 0.52 18.11
N TYR A 151 -23.33 0.52 16.99
CA TYR A 151 -22.23 -0.41 16.80
C TYR A 151 -21.16 -0.19 17.86
N SER A 152 -20.49 -1.26 18.28
CA SER A 152 -19.30 -1.15 19.10
C SER A 152 -18.26 -0.27 18.40
N HIS A 153 -17.70 0.70 19.10
CA HIS A 153 -16.66 1.58 18.54
C HIS A 153 -15.45 0.76 18.07
N ALA A 154 -15.14 -0.34 18.78
CA ALA A 154 -14.07 -1.26 18.40
C ALA A 154 -14.33 -1.89 17.03
N LEU A 155 -15.51 -2.53 16.83
CA LEU A 155 -15.82 -3.14 15.53
C LEU A 155 -15.88 -2.08 14.42
N ALA A 156 -16.55 -0.95 14.67
CA ALA A 156 -16.71 0.09 13.67
C ALA A 156 -15.34 0.63 13.18
N THR A 157 -14.45 0.97 14.10
CA THR A 157 -13.12 1.49 13.76
C THR A 157 -12.21 0.43 13.16
N GLY A 158 -12.26 -0.81 13.68
CA GLY A 158 -11.49 -1.92 13.14
C GLY A 158 -11.84 -2.25 11.70
N VAL A 159 -13.15 -2.33 11.37
CA VAL A 159 -13.63 -2.57 10.00
C VAL A 159 -13.20 -1.46 9.05
N ILE A 160 -13.35 -0.18 9.45
CA ILE A 160 -12.98 0.96 8.62
C ILE A 160 -11.48 0.95 8.33
N ALA A 161 -10.65 0.79 9.36
CA ALA A 161 -9.19 0.77 9.19
C ALA A 161 -8.74 -0.41 8.33
N ALA A 162 -9.22 -1.62 8.61
CA ALA A 162 -8.86 -2.82 7.88
C ALA A 162 -9.31 -2.77 6.42
N SER A 163 -10.54 -2.32 6.16
CA SER A 163 -11.06 -2.21 4.78
C SER A 163 -10.36 -1.11 3.99
N GLY A 164 -9.97 0.00 4.66
CA GLY A 164 -9.23 1.10 4.03
C GLY A 164 -7.81 0.71 3.61
N THR A 165 -7.17 -0.22 4.34
CA THR A 165 -5.82 -0.69 3.98
C THR A 165 -5.79 -1.70 2.82
N LEU A 166 -6.92 -2.29 2.41
CA LEU A 166 -6.99 -3.17 1.24
C LEU A 166 -6.53 -2.45 -0.05
N GLY A 167 -6.57 -1.11 -0.08
CA GLY A 167 -6.22 -0.30 -1.25
C GLY A 167 -4.79 -0.42 -1.74
N ILE A 168 -3.88 -0.85 -0.92
CA ILE A 168 -2.48 -1.08 -1.34
C ILE A 168 -2.28 -2.47 -1.94
N LEU A 169 -3.16 -3.42 -1.64
CA LEU A 169 -3.02 -4.81 -2.09
C LEU A 169 -3.90 -5.11 -3.31
N ILE A 170 -5.14 -4.57 -3.35
CA ILE A 170 -6.06 -4.85 -4.46
C ILE A 170 -5.75 -3.95 -5.66
N PRO A 171 -5.34 -4.51 -6.83
CA PRO A 171 -5.02 -3.72 -8.00
C PRO A 171 -6.24 -2.99 -8.61
N PRO A 172 -5.99 -1.82 -9.29
CA PRO A 172 -4.69 -1.17 -9.49
C PRO A 172 -4.19 -0.47 -8.22
N SER A 173 -2.95 -0.72 -7.87
CA SER A 173 -2.31 -0.16 -6.66
C SER A 173 -1.03 0.56 -7.03
N ILE A 174 -0.86 1.78 -6.54
CA ILE A 174 0.35 2.59 -6.78
C ILE A 174 1.57 1.92 -6.14
N MET A 175 1.39 1.31 -4.95
CA MET A 175 2.44 0.56 -4.28
C MET A 175 2.98 -0.57 -5.14
N LEU A 176 2.10 -1.38 -5.72
CA LEU A 176 2.50 -2.50 -6.58
C LEU A 176 3.21 -2.01 -7.86
N ILE A 177 2.83 -0.85 -8.41
CA ILE A 177 3.51 -0.25 -9.58
C ILE A 177 4.95 0.09 -9.22
N ILE A 178 5.17 0.79 -8.10
CA ILE A 178 6.52 1.19 -7.64
C ILE A 178 7.36 -0.05 -7.29
N MET A 179 6.78 -1.02 -6.58
CA MET A 179 7.47 -2.28 -6.27
C MET A 179 7.89 -3.03 -7.53
N ALA A 180 7.00 -3.13 -8.52
CA ALA A 180 7.29 -3.80 -9.79
C ALA A 180 8.41 -3.10 -10.55
N ASP A 181 8.40 -1.78 -10.57
CA ASP A 181 9.43 -0.96 -11.24
C ASP A 181 10.81 -1.14 -10.60
N ILE A 182 10.90 -1.04 -9.27
CA ILE A 182 12.16 -1.19 -8.52
C ILE A 182 12.75 -2.60 -8.73
N MET A 183 11.89 -3.63 -8.67
CA MET A 183 12.31 -5.03 -8.78
C MET A 183 12.37 -5.53 -10.23
N GLN A 184 12.09 -4.65 -11.21
CA GLN A 184 12.11 -4.95 -12.64
C GLN A 184 11.25 -6.17 -13.02
N VAL A 185 10.08 -6.30 -12.35
CA VAL A 185 9.06 -7.32 -12.68
C VAL A 185 7.90 -6.69 -13.43
N SER A 186 7.14 -7.50 -14.17
CA SER A 186 5.94 -7.00 -14.86
C SER A 186 4.90 -6.50 -13.87
N VAL A 187 4.43 -5.26 -14.06
CA VAL A 187 3.32 -4.68 -13.28
C VAL A 187 2.05 -5.54 -13.43
N GLY A 188 1.79 -6.06 -14.64
CA GLY A 188 0.66 -6.96 -14.89
C GLY A 188 0.73 -8.23 -14.05
N ASN A 189 1.91 -8.89 -14.03
CA ASN A 189 2.11 -10.10 -13.22
C ASN A 189 1.93 -9.83 -11.73
N LEU A 190 2.46 -8.70 -11.24
CA LEU A 190 2.31 -8.34 -9.82
C LEU A 190 0.86 -7.99 -9.48
N PHE A 191 0.13 -7.31 -10.37
CA PHE A 191 -1.30 -7.05 -10.20
C PHE A 191 -2.12 -8.34 -10.13
N MET A 192 -1.81 -9.30 -10.99
CA MET A 192 -2.50 -10.60 -10.97
C MET A 192 -2.13 -11.40 -9.71
N GLY A 193 -0.87 -11.37 -9.31
CA GLY A 193 -0.41 -12.04 -8.08
C GLY A 193 -1.06 -11.50 -6.80
N ALA A 194 -1.31 -10.21 -6.72
CA ALA A 194 -1.91 -9.57 -5.56
C ALA A 194 -3.46 -9.70 -5.51
N LEU A 195 -4.11 -10.01 -6.64
CA LEU A 195 -5.57 -10.00 -6.74
C LEU A 195 -6.23 -11.07 -5.86
N ILE A 196 -5.80 -12.32 -5.97
CA ILE A 196 -6.37 -13.43 -5.19
C ILE A 196 -6.13 -13.25 -3.69
N PRO A 197 -4.89 -12.97 -3.22
CA PRO A 197 -4.65 -12.67 -1.81
C PRO A 197 -5.49 -11.50 -1.27
N GLY A 198 -5.60 -10.41 -2.03
CA GLY A 198 -6.39 -9.24 -1.64
C GLY A 198 -7.88 -9.55 -1.50
N LEU A 199 -8.47 -10.27 -2.46
CA LEU A 199 -9.88 -10.70 -2.39
C LEU A 199 -10.09 -11.74 -1.27
N THR A 200 -9.13 -12.61 -1.03
CA THR A 200 -9.19 -13.58 0.08
C THR A 200 -9.22 -12.88 1.42
N LEU A 201 -8.37 -11.86 1.63
CA LEU A 201 -8.41 -11.06 2.85
C LEU A 201 -9.74 -10.32 3.03
N ALA A 202 -10.27 -9.72 1.96
CA ALA A 202 -11.59 -9.09 2.00
C ALA A 202 -12.69 -10.07 2.39
N LEU A 203 -12.66 -11.29 1.84
CA LEU A 203 -13.59 -12.37 2.19
C LEU A 203 -13.42 -12.80 3.65
N MET A 204 -12.20 -12.96 4.13
CA MET A 204 -11.92 -13.30 5.53
C MET A 204 -12.48 -12.23 6.48
N TYR A 205 -12.37 -10.94 6.13
CA TYR A 205 -12.99 -9.86 6.91
C TYR A 205 -14.51 -9.98 6.94
N LEU A 206 -15.15 -10.25 5.80
CA LEU A 206 -16.61 -10.43 5.72
C LEU A 206 -17.07 -11.61 6.59
N ILE A 207 -16.37 -12.75 6.50
CA ILE A 207 -16.67 -13.94 7.31
C ILE A 207 -16.51 -13.62 8.80
N PHE A 208 -15.43 -12.97 9.19
CA PHE A 208 -15.18 -12.59 10.59
C PHE A 208 -16.26 -11.65 11.12
N ILE A 209 -16.63 -10.61 10.38
CA ILE A 209 -17.68 -9.67 10.77
C ILE A 209 -19.02 -10.39 10.94
N PHE A 210 -19.36 -11.27 9.99
CA PHE A 210 -20.58 -12.07 10.06
C PHE A 210 -20.63 -12.97 11.30
N ILE A 211 -19.52 -13.70 11.58
CA ILE A 211 -19.41 -14.58 12.75
C ILE A 211 -19.54 -13.75 14.02
N TRP A 212 -18.75 -12.67 14.15
CA TRP A 212 -18.75 -11.84 15.36
C TRP A 212 -20.12 -11.21 15.62
N ALA A 213 -20.77 -10.66 14.59
CA ALA A 213 -22.11 -10.08 14.71
C ALA A 213 -23.20 -11.14 15.01
N SER A 214 -23.01 -12.39 14.56
CA SER A 214 -23.95 -13.49 14.84
C SER A 214 -23.80 -14.02 16.27
N VAL A 215 -22.59 -14.06 16.81
CA VAL A 215 -22.30 -14.55 18.18
C VAL A 215 -22.68 -13.49 19.22
N ASP A 216 -22.38 -12.22 18.95
CA ASP A 216 -22.75 -11.10 19.83
C ASP A 216 -23.49 -9.99 19.05
N PRO A 217 -24.82 -10.10 18.94
CA PRO A 217 -25.62 -9.08 18.24
C PRO A 217 -25.56 -7.67 18.84
N LYS A 218 -25.06 -7.53 20.08
CA LYS A 218 -24.87 -6.22 20.70
C LYS A 218 -23.73 -5.43 20.10
N VAL A 219 -22.75 -6.11 19.54
CA VAL A 219 -21.59 -5.47 18.88
C VAL A 219 -21.96 -4.84 17.56
N ALA A 220 -22.91 -5.42 16.84
CA ALA A 220 -23.37 -4.98 15.52
C ALA A 220 -24.88 -5.11 15.39
N PRO A 221 -25.69 -4.24 16.01
CA PRO A 221 -27.15 -4.31 15.94
C PRO A 221 -27.66 -4.23 14.51
N SER A 222 -28.66 -5.06 14.19
CA SER A 222 -29.32 -5.03 12.88
C SER A 222 -30.12 -3.75 12.69
N ILE A 223 -30.22 -3.30 11.44
CA ILE A 223 -31.00 -2.12 11.07
C ILE A 223 -32.49 -2.40 11.26
N LYS A 224 -33.18 -1.52 11.99
CA LYS A 224 -34.64 -1.64 12.17
C LYS A 224 -35.37 -1.34 10.87
N GLU A 225 -36.46 -2.09 10.59
CA GLU A 225 -37.25 -1.98 9.34
C GLU A 225 -37.96 -0.62 9.16
N GLY A 226 -37.67 0.41 9.79
CA GLY A 226 -38.21 1.78 9.60
C GLY A 226 -37.19 2.81 9.25
N ASP A 227 -35.90 2.51 9.44
CA ASP A 227 -34.85 3.52 9.34
C ASP A 227 -34.32 3.75 7.91
N MET A 228 -34.74 2.94 6.95
CA MET A 228 -34.37 3.11 5.54
C MET A 228 -35.59 3.10 4.63
N THR A 229 -35.96 4.27 4.11
CA THR A 229 -36.96 4.41 3.05
C THR A 229 -36.34 4.17 1.68
N TYR A 230 -36.71 3.09 1.02
CA TYR A 230 -36.39 2.85 -0.37
C TYR A 230 -37.60 2.19 -1.09
N GLU A 231 -37.78 2.55 -2.36
CA GLU A 231 -38.80 1.92 -3.20
C GLU A 231 -38.30 0.54 -3.65
N LYS A 232 -38.97 -0.53 -3.21
CA LYS A 232 -38.59 -1.93 -3.51
C LYS A 232 -38.37 -2.20 -5.00
N GLY A 233 -39.10 -1.56 -5.89
CA GLY A 233 -39.01 -1.71 -7.34
C GLY A 233 -37.72 -1.09 -7.95
N ARG A 234 -37.03 -0.20 -7.26
CA ARG A 234 -35.83 0.49 -7.76
C ARG A 234 -34.51 -0.15 -7.32
N LEU A 235 -34.55 -1.17 -6.47
CA LEU A 235 -33.34 -1.80 -5.93
C LEU A 235 -32.38 -2.35 -7.02
N PRO A 236 -32.85 -3.10 -8.07
CA PRO A 236 -31.93 -3.57 -9.11
C PRO A 236 -31.25 -2.43 -9.86
N MET A 237 -31.94 -1.33 -10.10
CA MET A 237 -31.39 -0.15 -10.76
C MET A 237 -30.38 0.58 -9.85
N MET A 238 -30.62 0.62 -8.54
CA MET A 238 -29.68 1.18 -7.56
C MET A 238 -28.39 0.36 -7.52
N VAL A 239 -28.49 -0.97 -7.47
CA VAL A 239 -27.34 -1.88 -7.52
C VAL A 239 -26.55 -1.67 -8.81
N LEU A 240 -27.24 -1.66 -9.96
CA LEU A 240 -26.59 -1.45 -11.24
C LEU A 240 -25.85 -0.10 -11.28
N LYS A 241 -26.51 0.99 -10.86
CA LYS A 241 -25.91 2.33 -10.86
C LYS A 241 -24.76 2.51 -9.87
N ALA A 242 -24.77 1.80 -8.74
CA ALA A 242 -23.72 1.90 -7.73
C ALA A 242 -22.49 1.04 -8.07
N PHE A 243 -22.71 -0.19 -8.55
CA PHE A 243 -21.63 -1.15 -8.78
C PHE A 243 -21.09 -1.16 -10.21
N LEU A 244 -21.96 -1.03 -11.22
CA LEU A 244 -21.53 -1.15 -12.61
C LEU A 244 -20.43 -0.15 -13.00
N PRO A 245 -20.52 1.17 -12.66
CA PRO A 245 -19.51 2.13 -13.07
C PRO A 245 -18.14 1.82 -12.51
N PRO A 246 -17.93 1.63 -11.18
CA PRO A 246 -16.61 1.32 -10.64
C PRO A 246 -16.08 -0.03 -11.12
N VAL A 247 -16.93 -1.07 -11.17
CA VAL A 247 -16.52 -2.41 -11.62
C VAL A 247 -16.14 -2.39 -13.10
N ALA A 248 -16.91 -1.72 -13.95
CA ALA A 248 -16.60 -1.57 -15.37
C ALA A 248 -15.28 -0.82 -15.59
N LEU A 249 -15.03 0.24 -14.82
CA LEU A 249 -13.78 0.98 -14.89
C LEU A 249 -12.58 0.11 -14.48
N ILE A 250 -12.68 -0.61 -13.37
CA ILE A 250 -11.65 -1.55 -12.91
C ILE A 250 -11.42 -2.66 -13.95
N ALA A 251 -12.50 -3.23 -14.50
CA ALA A 251 -12.42 -4.27 -15.53
C ALA A 251 -11.77 -3.75 -16.82
N LEU A 252 -12.07 -2.51 -17.22
CA LEU A 252 -11.47 -1.88 -18.39
C LEU A 252 -9.96 -1.68 -18.19
N ILE A 253 -9.54 -1.12 -17.04
CA ILE A 253 -8.14 -0.89 -16.72
C ILE A 253 -7.37 -2.20 -16.68
N LYS A 254 -7.86 -3.18 -15.90
CA LYS A 254 -7.20 -4.48 -15.77
C LYS A 254 -7.22 -5.26 -17.08
N GLY A 255 -8.37 -5.30 -17.74
CA GLY A 255 -8.50 -5.99 -19.03
C GLY A 255 -7.56 -5.42 -20.07
N SER A 256 -7.39 -4.10 -20.16
CA SER A 256 -6.46 -3.48 -21.12
C SER A 256 -5.00 -3.83 -20.85
N ILE A 257 -4.58 -3.89 -19.58
CA ILE A 257 -3.22 -4.30 -19.21
C ILE A 257 -3.00 -5.80 -19.50
N LEU A 258 -3.95 -6.65 -19.09
CA LEU A 258 -3.83 -8.11 -19.22
C LEU A 258 -3.87 -8.60 -20.67
N LEU A 259 -4.68 -7.94 -21.52
CA LEU A 259 -4.77 -8.24 -22.95
C LEU A 259 -3.61 -7.60 -23.74
N GLY A 260 -2.70 -6.89 -23.07
CA GLY A 260 -1.58 -6.22 -23.74
C GLY A 260 -2.01 -5.01 -24.59
N TRP A 261 -3.24 -4.51 -24.43
CA TRP A 261 -3.76 -3.37 -25.19
C TRP A 261 -3.20 -2.03 -24.71
N ALA A 262 -2.84 -1.97 -23.42
CA ALA A 262 -2.32 -0.76 -22.80
C ALA A 262 -1.22 -1.08 -21.80
N THR A 263 -0.23 -0.21 -21.76
CA THR A 263 0.75 -0.15 -20.67
C THR A 263 0.07 0.32 -19.37
N PRO A 264 0.68 0.10 -18.20
CA PRO A 264 0.14 0.63 -16.93
C PRO A 264 -0.12 2.13 -16.95
N SER A 265 0.73 2.91 -17.63
CA SER A 265 0.59 4.37 -17.77
C SER A 265 -0.62 4.76 -18.62
N GLU A 266 -0.79 4.09 -19.77
CA GLU A 266 -1.94 4.30 -20.65
C GLU A 266 -3.25 3.87 -19.97
N ALA A 267 -3.24 2.73 -19.30
CA ALA A 267 -4.38 2.25 -18.52
C ALA A 267 -4.75 3.21 -17.37
N GLY A 268 -3.76 3.83 -16.73
CA GLY A 268 -3.97 4.90 -15.76
C GLY A 268 -4.66 6.12 -16.36
N ALA A 269 -4.23 6.56 -17.56
CA ALA A 269 -4.85 7.67 -18.28
C ALA A 269 -6.30 7.35 -18.68
N VAL A 270 -6.56 6.15 -19.19
CA VAL A 270 -7.92 5.64 -19.46
C VAL A 270 -8.77 5.64 -18.18
N GLY A 271 -8.18 5.23 -17.04
CA GLY A 271 -8.82 5.27 -15.73
C GLY A 271 -9.19 6.68 -15.30
N ALA A 272 -8.27 7.64 -15.43
CA ALA A 272 -8.50 9.06 -15.10
C ALA A 272 -9.60 9.68 -15.97
N PHE A 273 -9.57 9.41 -17.27
CA PHE A 273 -10.62 9.84 -18.20
C PHE A 273 -11.96 9.19 -17.86
N GLY A 274 -11.98 7.88 -17.65
CA GLY A 274 -13.18 7.12 -17.30
C GLY A 274 -13.82 7.60 -15.98
N ALA A 275 -13.02 7.85 -14.94
CA ALA A 275 -13.50 8.41 -13.67
C ALA A 275 -14.14 9.81 -13.86
N THR A 276 -13.53 10.65 -14.69
CA THR A 276 -14.08 11.97 -15.03
C THR A 276 -15.41 11.83 -15.80
N LEU A 277 -15.47 10.93 -16.77
CA LEU A 277 -16.69 10.66 -17.54
C LEU A 277 -17.81 10.14 -16.64
N LEU A 278 -17.50 9.23 -15.69
CA LEU A 278 -18.47 8.74 -14.72
C LEU A 278 -19.01 9.85 -13.81
N ALA A 279 -18.17 10.79 -13.39
CA ALA A 279 -18.59 11.95 -12.62
C ALA A 279 -19.55 12.86 -13.43
N ILE A 280 -19.29 13.03 -14.74
CA ILE A 280 -20.16 13.80 -15.64
C ILE A 280 -21.52 13.10 -15.84
N ILE A 281 -21.50 11.82 -16.18
CA ILE A 281 -22.72 11.01 -16.40
C ILE A 281 -23.56 10.95 -15.12
N GLY A 282 -22.88 10.88 -13.94
CA GLY A 282 -23.52 10.89 -12.64
C GLY A 282 -24.09 12.24 -12.21
N ASN A 283 -23.98 13.30 -13.04
CA ASN A 283 -24.35 14.68 -12.71
C ASN A 283 -23.69 15.22 -11.41
N LYS A 284 -22.47 14.74 -11.12
CA LYS A 284 -21.68 15.14 -9.93
C LYS A 284 -20.45 15.95 -10.29
N PHE A 285 -20.17 16.13 -11.57
CA PHE A 285 -19.07 16.93 -12.06
C PHE A 285 -19.35 18.44 -11.89
N SER A 286 -18.34 19.16 -11.37
CA SER A 286 -18.34 20.63 -11.35
C SER A 286 -16.90 21.14 -11.45
N PHE A 287 -16.70 22.35 -11.98
CA PHE A 287 -15.37 22.96 -12.04
C PHE A 287 -14.70 23.16 -10.68
N PRO A 288 -15.42 23.57 -9.61
CA PRO A 288 -14.87 23.60 -8.25
C PRO A 288 -14.40 22.22 -7.77
N MET A 289 -15.15 21.15 -8.07
CA MET A 289 -14.77 19.79 -7.75
C MET A 289 -13.50 19.37 -8.50
N LEU A 290 -13.44 19.62 -9.83
CA LEU A 290 -12.25 19.33 -10.62
C LEU A 290 -11.02 20.07 -10.07
N ARG A 291 -11.14 21.35 -9.76
CA ARG A 291 -10.06 22.14 -9.13
C ARG A 291 -9.60 21.53 -7.81
N SER A 292 -10.54 21.09 -6.97
CA SER A 292 -10.23 20.40 -5.71
C SER A 292 -9.51 19.06 -5.93
N VAL A 293 -9.95 18.28 -6.92
CA VAL A 293 -9.30 17.03 -7.32
C VAL A 293 -7.87 17.29 -7.80
N MET A 294 -7.68 18.23 -8.71
CA MET A 294 -6.35 18.58 -9.23
C MET A 294 -5.41 19.07 -8.13
N HIS A 295 -5.91 19.88 -7.19
CA HIS A 295 -5.11 20.36 -6.06
C HIS A 295 -4.70 19.22 -5.13
N SER A 296 -5.65 18.38 -4.71
CA SER A 296 -5.37 17.24 -3.81
C SER A 296 -4.44 16.21 -4.48
N SER A 297 -4.71 15.87 -5.73
CA SER A 297 -3.87 14.95 -6.51
C SER A 297 -2.46 15.52 -6.69
N GLY A 298 -2.36 16.81 -7.04
CA GLY A 298 -1.07 17.48 -7.22
C GLY A 298 -0.21 17.45 -5.97
N LEU A 299 -0.78 17.70 -4.79
CA LEU A 299 -0.06 17.61 -3.51
C LEU A 299 0.44 16.19 -3.24
N THR A 300 -0.40 15.18 -3.44
CA THR A 300 -0.02 13.78 -3.25
C THR A 300 1.07 13.34 -4.24
N ILE A 301 0.92 13.69 -5.52
CA ILE A 301 1.91 13.38 -6.55
C ILE A 301 3.25 14.04 -6.22
N SER A 302 3.23 15.33 -5.83
CA SER A 302 4.45 16.07 -5.48
C SER A 302 5.16 15.44 -4.29
N MET A 303 4.42 14.99 -3.27
CA MET A 303 4.97 14.28 -2.12
C MET A 303 5.64 12.98 -2.54
N VAL A 304 4.97 12.15 -3.33
CA VAL A 304 5.49 10.86 -3.80
C VAL A 304 6.77 11.07 -4.63
N PHE A 305 6.76 12.00 -5.59
CA PHE A 305 7.94 12.28 -6.42
C PHE A 305 9.08 12.88 -5.60
N MET A 306 8.81 13.74 -4.62
CA MET A 306 9.85 14.26 -3.70
C MET A 306 10.55 13.12 -2.95
N ILE A 307 9.80 12.14 -2.47
CA ILE A 307 10.35 10.97 -1.78
C ILE A 307 11.17 10.12 -2.76
N ILE A 308 10.65 9.85 -3.97
CA ILE A 308 11.35 9.10 -5.02
C ILE A 308 12.71 9.73 -5.35
N LEU A 309 12.75 11.04 -5.62
CA LEU A 309 13.98 11.75 -5.96
C LEU A 309 15.00 11.70 -4.83
N SER A 310 14.55 11.93 -3.61
CA SER A 310 15.40 11.92 -2.43
C SER A 310 15.91 10.51 -2.07
N ALA A 311 15.05 9.49 -2.20
CA ALA A 311 15.42 8.09 -1.99
C ALA A 311 16.44 7.61 -3.02
N THR A 312 16.35 8.08 -4.27
CA THR A 312 17.34 7.78 -5.31
C THR A 312 18.72 8.31 -4.94
N CYS A 313 18.79 9.54 -4.40
CA CYS A 313 20.05 10.09 -3.90
C CYS A 313 20.59 9.33 -2.69
N PHE A 314 19.70 8.99 -1.74
CA PHE A 314 20.07 8.21 -0.56
C PHE A 314 20.63 6.84 -0.94
N ALA A 315 19.93 6.08 -1.76
CA ALA A 315 20.39 4.77 -2.22
C ALA A 315 21.71 4.85 -2.99
N TYR A 316 21.92 5.90 -3.78
CA TYR A 316 23.18 6.11 -4.48
C TYR A 316 24.35 6.31 -3.52
N VAL A 317 24.22 7.22 -2.55
CA VAL A 317 25.29 7.48 -1.57
C VAL A 317 25.54 6.26 -0.69
N PHE A 318 24.48 5.59 -0.23
CA PHE A 318 24.57 4.35 0.55
C PHE A 318 25.43 3.29 -0.16
N ARG A 319 25.16 3.06 -1.46
CA ARG A 319 25.94 2.13 -2.28
C ARG A 319 27.37 2.59 -2.51
N SER A 320 27.58 3.89 -2.80
CA SER A 320 28.92 4.46 -3.01
C SER A 320 29.79 4.38 -1.76
N LEU A 321 29.19 4.38 -0.58
CA LEU A 321 29.87 4.18 0.70
C LEU A 321 30.11 2.70 1.04
N GLY A 322 29.69 1.76 0.19
CA GLY A 322 29.89 0.32 0.41
C GLY A 322 28.75 -0.36 1.19
N GLY A 323 27.57 0.26 1.25
CA GLY A 323 26.44 -0.26 2.01
C GLY A 323 25.97 -1.65 1.54
N ASP A 324 26.01 -1.92 0.24
CA ASP A 324 25.62 -3.23 -0.32
C ASP A 324 26.52 -4.36 0.23
N TYR A 325 27.85 -4.14 0.31
CA TYR A 325 28.82 -5.11 0.85
C TYR A 325 28.56 -5.43 2.31
N ILE A 326 28.25 -4.41 3.13
CA ILE A 326 27.95 -4.60 4.56
C ILE A 326 26.69 -5.46 4.72
N VAL A 327 25.67 -5.21 3.93
CA VAL A 327 24.40 -5.96 4.00
C VAL A 327 24.64 -7.43 3.60
N GLU A 328 25.41 -7.67 2.53
CA GLU A 328 25.78 -9.03 2.10
C GLU A 328 26.60 -9.75 3.19
N GLU A 329 27.62 -9.11 3.74
CA GLU A 329 28.47 -9.68 4.79
C GLU A 329 27.68 -10.01 6.07
N LEU A 330 26.77 -9.12 6.47
CA LEU A 330 25.92 -9.36 7.64
C LEU A 330 25.00 -10.59 7.45
N ILE A 331 24.47 -10.77 6.24
CA ILE A 331 23.59 -11.91 5.92
C ILE A 331 24.40 -13.21 5.83
N GLU A 332 25.59 -13.18 5.21
CA GLU A 332 26.50 -14.32 5.18
C GLU A 332 26.95 -14.75 6.57
N LYS A 333 27.36 -13.80 7.41
CA LYS A 333 27.73 -14.07 8.81
C LYS A 333 26.59 -14.60 9.65
N ALA A 334 25.35 -14.16 9.36
CA ALA A 334 24.16 -14.67 10.03
C ALA A 334 23.80 -16.10 9.57
N GLY A 335 24.38 -16.61 8.49
CA GLY A 335 24.13 -17.96 7.97
C GLY A 335 22.67 -18.18 7.53
N LEU A 336 21.99 -17.12 7.10
CA LEU A 336 20.58 -17.16 6.74
C LEU A 336 20.40 -17.78 5.36
N GLY A 337 19.70 -18.91 5.28
CA GLY A 337 19.16 -19.40 4.02
C GLY A 337 17.98 -18.56 3.51
N SER A 338 17.43 -18.93 2.32
CA SER A 338 16.34 -18.16 1.69
C SER A 338 15.14 -17.90 2.61
N TRP A 339 14.74 -18.85 3.42
CA TRP A 339 13.66 -18.68 4.42
C TRP A 339 14.04 -17.70 5.53
N GLY A 340 15.28 -17.80 6.05
CA GLY A 340 15.77 -16.86 7.08
C GLY A 340 15.82 -15.44 6.56
N LEU A 341 16.28 -15.24 5.33
CA LEU A 341 16.31 -13.93 4.67
C LEU A 341 14.89 -13.40 4.44
N LEU A 342 13.96 -14.23 3.97
CA LEU A 342 12.56 -13.84 3.80
C LEU A 342 11.97 -13.32 5.13
N PHE A 343 12.09 -14.09 6.22
CA PHE A 343 11.53 -13.70 7.51
C PHE A 343 12.23 -12.48 8.11
N LEU A 344 13.54 -12.33 7.89
CA LEU A 344 14.27 -11.11 8.29
C LEU A 344 13.70 -9.88 7.58
N LEU A 345 13.52 -9.94 6.25
CA LEU A 345 12.97 -8.84 5.46
C LEU A 345 11.53 -8.54 5.84
N MET A 346 10.71 -9.57 6.03
CA MET A 346 9.33 -9.39 6.49
C MET A 346 9.28 -8.76 7.88
N GLY A 347 10.10 -9.24 8.82
CA GLY A 347 10.17 -8.66 10.17
C GLY A 347 10.65 -7.21 10.17
N MET A 348 11.67 -6.89 9.38
CA MET A 348 12.22 -5.54 9.27
C MET A 348 11.19 -4.58 8.63
N THR A 349 10.57 -4.95 7.53
CA THR A 349 9.54 -4.13 6.88
C THR A 349 8.29 -3.98 7.75
N PHE A 350 7.93 -5.01 8.52
CA PHE A 350 6.84 -4.95 9.50
C PHE A 350 7.13 -3.91 10.59
N LEU A 351 8.33 -3.93 11.17
CA LEU A 351 8.72 -2.98 12.22
C LEU A 351 8.83 -1.54 11.68
N LEU A 352 9.40 -1.37 10.49
CA LEU A 352 9.50 -0.06 9.86
C LEU A 352 8.12 0.51 9.51
N GLY A 353 7.16 -0.33 9.13
CA GLY A 353 5.79 0.10 8.83
C GLY A 353 4.99 0.66 10.02
N PHE A 354 5.53 0.58 11.25
CA PHE A 354 4.99 1.33 12.37
C PHE A 354 5.27 2.84 12.28
N PHE A 355 6.34 3.22 11.60
CA PHE A 355 6.87 4.59 11.63
C PHE A 355 6.92 5.24 10.24
N LEU A 356 7.00 4.44 9.18
CA LEU A 356 7.16 4.87 7.81
C LEU A 356 5.93 4.49 6.99
N ASP A 357 5.59 5.31 6.01
CA ASP A 357 4.58 4.95 5.02
C ASP A 357 5.15 3.92 4.00
N TRP A 358 4.28 3.26 3.26
CA TRP A 358 4.66 2.24 2.28
C TRP A 358 5.59 2.78 1.19
N VAL A 359 5.43 4.06 0.80
CA VAL A 359 6.29 4.71 -0.21
C VAL A 359 7.74 4.70 0.24
N GLU A 360 7.98 5.10 1.47
CA GLU A 360 9.30 5.20 2.07
C GLU A 360 9.96 3.85 2.24
N ILE A 361 9.22 2.89 2.79
CA ILE A 361 9.73 1.52 2.98
C ILE A 361 10.09 0.91 1.64
N THR A 362 9.19 1.04 0.65
CA THR A 362 9.42 0.48 -0.68
C THR A 362 10.64 1.10 -1.35
N LEU A 363 10.80 2.43 -1.28
CA LEU A 363 11.89 3.13 -1.96
C LEU A 363 13.24 3.03 -1.23
N ILE A 364 13.26 2.71 0.06
CA ILE A 364 14.49 2.56 0.84
C ILE A 364 14.89 1.07 0.88
N ILE A 365 13.98 0.21 1.31
CA ILE A 365 14.30 -1.19 1.60
C ILE A 365 14.48 -2.00 0.31
N LEU A 366 13.54 -1.89 -0.64
CA LEU A 366 13.63 -2.72 -1.86
C LEU A 366 14.92 -2.50 -2.65
N PRO A 367 15.39 -1.27 -2.95
CA PRO A 367 16.62 -1.10 -3.70
C PRO A 367 17.86 -1.66 -2.99
N ILE A 368 17.89 -1.62 -1.65
CA ILE A 368 19.00 -2.14 -0.85
C ILE A 368 19.02 -3.67 -0.87
N PHE A 369 17.85 -4.29 -0.71
CA PHE A 369 17.74 -5.75 -0.63
C PHE A 369 17.42 -6.43 -1.96
N ALA A 370 17.17 -5.68 -3.03
CA ALA A 370 16.87 -6.23 -4.35
C ALA A 370 17.91 -7.26 -4.83
N PRO A 371 19.24 -7.04 -4.71
CA PRO A 371 20.23 -8.03 -5.12
C PRO A 371 20.08 -9.36 -4.38
N LEU A 372 19.73 -9.32 -3.10
CA LEU A 372 19.57 -10.49 -2.24
C LEU A 372 18.25 -11.22 -2.49
N VAL A 373 17.17 -10.46 -2.75
CA VAL A 373 15.87 -11.04 -3.10
C VAL A 373 15.94 -11.85 -4.40
N VAL A 374 16.77 -11.43 -5.34
CA VAL A 374 17.01 -12.16 -6.60
C VAL A 374 17.67 -13.53 -6.36
N LEU A 375 18.40 -13.68 -5.26
CA LEU A 375 19.08 -14.93 -4.88
C LEU A 375 18.18 -15.88 -4.09
N LEU A 376 16.94 -15.46 -3.71
CA LEU A 376 16.01 -16.33 -2.99
C LEU A 376 15.64 -17.55 -3.85
N ASP A 377 15.84 -18.71 -3.28
CA ASP A 377 15.45 -20.00 -3.85
C ASP A 377 14.69 -20.79 -2.77
N PHE A 378 13.45 -21.12 -3.06
CA PHE A 378 12.59 -21.89 -2.18
C PHE A 378 12.40 -23.35 -2.67
N GLY A 379 13.16 -23.76 -3.69
CA GLY A 379 13.12 -25.10 -4.26
C GLY A 379 11.71 -25.50 -4.71
N ASP A 380 11.32 -26.73 -4.37
CA ASP A 380 10.02 -27.31 -4.75
C ASP A 380 8.81 -26.58 -4.15
N HIS A 381 9.02 -25.73 -3.14
CA HIS A 381 7.92 -24.97 -2.50
C HIS A 381 7.32 -23.91 -3.44
N VAL A 382 8.14 -23.32 -4.30
CA VAL A 382 7.69 -22.46 -5.41
C VAL A 382 7.90 -23.24 -6.69
N THR A 383 6.88 -23.96 -7.15
CA THR A 383 6.96 -24.80 -8.35
C THR A 383 7.34 -23.96 -9.56
N GLN A 384 8.52 -24.22 -10.09
CA GLN A 384 9.00 -23.55 -11.30
C GLN A 384 8.27 -24.13 -12.51
N LEU A 385 7.55 -23.30 -13.24
CA LEU A 385 7.03 -23.69 -14.54
C LEU A 385 8.19 -23.72 -15.55
N THR A 386 8.31 -24.82 -16.27
CA THR A 386 9.22 -24.96 -17.41
C THR A 386 8.92 -23.87 -18.44
N GLY A 387 9.83 -22.91 -18.60
CA GLY A 387 9.73 -21.86 -19.63
C GLY A 387 9.63 -20.42 -19.11
N LEU A 388 9.30 -20.19 -17.86
CA LEU A 388 9.44 -18.89 -17.21
C LEU A 388 10.73 -18.85 -16.40
N ASP A 389 11.38 -17.69 -16.36
CA ASP A 389 12.52 -17.46 -15.48
C ASP A 389 12.04 -17.60 -14.02
N GLY A 390 12.31 -18.74 -13.36
CA GLY A 390 11.81 -19.02 -12.01
C GLY A 390 12.17 -17.96 -10.96
N ARG A 391 13.21 -17.18 -11.21
CA ARG A 391 13.56 -16.00 -10.39
C ARG A 391 12.47 -14.93 -10.44
N LYS A 392 11.83 -14.70 -11.60
CA LYS A 392 10.74 -13.70 -11.71
C LYS A 392 9.50 -14.10 -10.92
N GLU A 393 9.17 -15.40 -10.88
CA GLU A 393 8.05 -15.89 -10.06
C GLU A 393 8.33 -15.72 -8.56
N THR A 394 9.53 -16.09 -8.10
CA THR A 394 9.96 -15.88 -6.72
C THR A 394 9.89 -14.39 -6.34
N MET A 395 10.31 -13.50 -7.23
CA MET A 395 10.24 -12.05 -7.01
C MET A 395 8.79 -11.55 -6.93
N VAL A 396 7.90 -12.01 -7.81
CA VAL A 396 6.46 -11.66 -7.73
C VAL A 396 5.86 -12.17 -6.43
N GLY A 397 6.12 -13.41 -6.05
CA GLY A 397 5.67 -14.00 -4.79
C GLY A 397 6.17 -13.21 -3.57
N PHE A 398 7.46 -12.86 -3.54
CA PHE A 398 8.05 -12.02 -2.49
C PHE A 398 7.35 -10.66 -2.39
N LEU A 399 7.12 -9.98 -3.51
CA LEU A 399 6.47 -8.66 -3.52
C LEU A 399 5.00 -8.73 -3.05
N VAL A 400 4.29 -9.79 -3.38
CA VAL A 400 2.92 -10.02 -2.85
C VAL A 400 2.96 -10.23 -1.33
N LEU A 401 3.88 -11.03 -0.82
CA LEU A 401 4.07 -11.21 0.62
C LEU A 401 4.44 -9.90 1.31
N MET A 402 5.32 -9.11 0.71
CA MET A 402 5.71 -7.80 1.23
C MET A 402 4.51 -6.83 1.25
N ALA A 403 3.67 -6.83 0.23
CA ALA A 403 2.46 -6.01 0.18
C ALA A 403 1.46 -6.35 1.30
N ILE A 404 1.22 -7.64 1.57
CA ILE A 404 0.37 -8.09 2.67
C ILE A 404 0.99 -7.72 4.02
N ASN A 405 2.30 -7.89 4.16
CA ASN A 405 3.04 -7.57 5.38
C ASN A 405 2.99 -6.07 5.70
N LEU A 406 3.19 -5.20 4.72
CA LEU A 406 3.06 -3.74 4.87
C LEU A 406 1.63 -3.35 5.26
N GLN A 407 0.61 -3.94 4.63
CA GLN A 407 -0.78 -3.74 5.01
C GLN A 407 -1.02 -4.07 6.49
N THR A 408 -0.41 -5.15 6.97
CA THR A 408 -0.52 -5.60 8.37
C THR A 408 0.16 -4.61 9.32
N SER A 409 1.37 -4.15 9.00
CA SER A 409 2.11 -3.21 9.84
C SER A 409 1.38 -1.87 10.00
N PHE A 410 0.74 -1.36 8.93
CA PHE A 410 -0.02 -0.11 8.98
C PHE A 410 -1.28 -0.17 9.84
N LEU A 411 -1.75 -1.38 10.14
CA LEU A 411 -2.91 -1.60 10.99
C LEU A 411 -2.51 -1.91 12.45
N THR A 412 -1.23 -2.20 12.70
CA THR A 412 -0.78 -2.72 14.00
C THR A 412 -0.50 -1.59 14.98
N PRO A 413 -1.16 -1.61 16.19
CA PRO A 413 -0.84 -0.67 17.26
C PRO A 413 0.62 -0.79 17.74
N PRO A 414 1.20 0.29 18.31
CA PRO A 414 0.57 1.57 18.66
C PRO A 414 0.65 2.63 17.55
N PHE A 415 1.46 2.43 16.49
CA PHE A 415 1.84 3.49 15.56
C PHE A 415 1.29 3.33 14.14
N GLY A 416 0.54 2.28 13.84
CA GLY A 416 0.07 2.01 12.47
C GLY A 416 -0.58 3.23 11.79
N PHE A 417 -0.10 3.61 10.61
CA PHE A 417 -0.51 4.83 9.89
C PHE A 417 -2.03 4.94 9.67
N ALA A 418 -2.70 3.82 9.36
CA ALA A 418 -4.15 3.79 9.21
C ALA A 418 -4.89 4.27 10.46
N LEU A 419 -4.32 4.01 11.65
CA LEU A 419 -4.92 4.38 12.93
C LEU A 419 -4.84 5.89 13.17
N PHE A 420 -3.76 6.54 12.75
CA PHE A 420 -3.62 8.00 12.82
C PHE A 420 -4.64 8.70 11.92
N TYR A 421 -4.77 8.27 10.67
CA TYR A 421 -5.75 8.81 9.74
C TYR A 421 -7.18 8.64 10.28
N LEU A 422 -7.51 7.47 10.79
CA LEU A 422 -8.81 7.21 11.40
C LEU A 422 -9.04 8.11 12.61
N LYS A 423 -8.06 8.20 13.53
CA LYS A 423 -8.19 9.02 14.74
C LYS A 423 -8.30 10.51 14.44
N GLY A 424 -7.64 10.99 13.38
CA GLY A 424 -7.71 12.39 12.95
C GLY A 424 -9.10 12.84 12.50
N VAL A 425 -9.95 11.90 12.06
CA VAL A 425 -11.31 12.18 11.56
C VAL A 425 -12.40 11.68 12.52
N ALA A 426 -12.07 10.71 13.39
CA ALA A 426 -13.03 10.13 14.32
C ALA A 426 -13.55 11.16 15.34
N PRO A 427 -14.85 11.12 15.69
CA PRO A 427 -15.42 11.96 16.73
C PRO A 427 -14.69 11.78 18.08
N PRO A 428 -14.68 12.83 18.95
CA PRO A 428 -13.97 12.78 20.24
C PRO A 428 -14.41 11.64 21.18
N GLU A 429 -15.65 11.18 21.05
CA GLU A 429 -16.22 10.06 21.83
C GLU A 429 -15.59 8.70 21.53
N VAL A 430 -14.88 8.59 20.40
CA VAL A 430 -14.16 7.36 20.02
C VAL A 430 -12.78 7.37 20.68
N ALA A 431 -12.65 6.63 21.76
CA ALA A 431 -11.38 6.48 22.46
C ALA A 431 -10.34 5.72 21.61
N THR A 432 -9.08 6.16 21.66
CA THR A 432 -7.96 5.51 20.94
C THR A 432 -7.81 4.02 21.31
N LEU A 433 -8.07 3.67 22.58
CA LEU A 433 -8.05 2.29 23.03
C LEU A 433 -9.11 1.42 22.33
N SER A 434 -10.27 2.00 21.97
CA SER A 434 -11.31 1.29 21.20
C SER A 434 -10.83 1.01 19.77
N ILE A 435 -10.09 1.96 19.17
CA ILE A 435 -9.47 1.77 17.85
C ILE A 435 -8.47 0.60 17.93
N TYR A 436 -7.57 0.60 18.90
CA TYR A 436 -6.56 -0.44 19.07
C TYR A 436 -7.19 -1.82 19.29
N LYS A 437 -8.19 -1.92 20.16
CA LYS A 437 -8.93 -3.19 20.39
C LYS A 437 -9.65 -3.65 19.12
N GLY A 438 -10.16 -2.70 18.32
CA GLY A 438 -10.91 -3.00 17.12
C GLY A 438 -10.07 -3.58 15.99
N VAL A 439 -8.82 -3.15 15.86
CA VAL A 439 -7.94 -3.61 14.77
C VAL A 439 -7.24 -4.93 15.05
N ILE A 440 -7.04 -5.31 16.31
CA ILE A 440 -6.33 -6.55 16.68
C ILE A 440 -6.87 -7.79 15.94
N PRO A 441 -8.19 -8.06 15.89
CA PRO A 441 -8.71 -9.22 15.17
C PRO A 441 -8.37 -9.18 13.68
N PHE A 442 -8.38 -8.00 13.06
CA PHE A 442 -8.05 -7.83 11.64
C PHE A 442 -6.57 -8.01 11.38
N VAL A 443 -5.69 -7.57 12.28
CA VAL A 443 -4.25 -7.86 12.23
C VAL A 443 -4.00 -9.37 12.28
N ILE A 444 -4.69 -10.09 13.17
CA ILE A 444 -4.59 -11.56 13.24
C ILE A 444 -5.04 -12.20 11.91
N ILE A 445 -6.14 -11.72 11.33
CA ILE A 445 -6.63 -12.22 10.04
C ILE A 445 -5.61 -11.97 8.92
N GLN A 446 -4.97 -10.80 8.91
CA GLN A 446 -3.91 -10.48 7.93
C GLN A 446 -2.69 -11.38 8.10
N LEU A 447 -2.26 -11.64 9.34
CA LEU A 447 -1.17 -12.58 9.62
C LEU A 447 -1.52 -14.01 9.19
N ILE A 448 -2.77 -14.43 9.37
CA ILE A 448 -3.27 -15.72 8.85
C ILE A 448 -3.24 -15.68 7.30
N GLY A 449 -3.69 -14.61 6.67
CA GLY A 449 -3.64 -14.43 5.22
C GLY A 449 -2.21 -14.46 4.69
N LEU A 450 -1.27 -13.77 5.35
CA LEU A 450 0.16 -13.81 5.03
C LEU A 450 0.71 -15.25 5.13
N SER A 451 0.41 -15.94 6.23
CA SER A 451 0.84 -17.32 6.44
C SER A 451 0.24 -18.27 5.40
N LEU A 452 -1.00 -18.04 4.96
CA LEU A 452 -1.66 -18.80 3.92
C LEU A 452 -0.93 -18.66 2.58
N VAL A 453 -0.54 -17.44 2.19
CA VAL A 453 0.20 -17.19 0.94
C VAL A 453 1.61 -17.76 1.01
N ILE A 454 2.27 -17.71 2.19
CA ILE A 454 3.57 -18.38 2.40
C ILE A 454 3.42 -19.90 2.23
N TYR A 455 2.39 -20.49 2.84
CA TYR A 455 2.15 -21.94 2.78
C TYR A 455 1.71 -22.39 1.39
N GLN A 456 0.87 -21.60 0.71
CA GLN A 456 0.30 -21.88 -0.60
C GLN A 456 0.69 -20.77 -1.60
N PRO A 457 1.92 -20.76 -2.15
CA PRO A 457 2.40 -19.72 -3.06
C PRO A 457 1.56 -19.57 -4.31
N GLU A 458 0.86 -20.64 -4.73
CA GLU A 458 -0.08 -20.64 -5.86
C GLU A 458 -1.17 -19.57 -5.74
N MET A 459 -1.54 -19.15 -4.52
CA MET A 459 -2.49 -18.04 -4.34
C MET A 459 -1.99 -16.74 -4.96
N GLY A 460 -0.67 -16.51 -4.96
CA GLY A 460 -0.06 -15.34 -5.58
C GLY A 460 0.51 -15.60 -6.98
N LEU A 461 0.73 -16.86 -7.36
CA LEU A 461 1.43 -17.21 -8.60
C LEU A 461 0.54 -17.85 -9.66
N TRP A 462 -0.59 -18.45 -9.27
CA TRP A 462 -1.48 -19.15 -10.21
C TRP A 462 -1.98 -18.23 -11.33
N LEU A 463 -2.46 -17.04 -10.99
CA LEU A 463 -3.04 -16.11 -11.96
C LEU A 463 -1.98 -15.47 -12.89
N PRO A 464 -0.80 -15.03 -12.40
CA PRO A 464 0.31 -14.62 -13.26
C PRO A 464 0.76 -15.67 -14.28
N ARG A 465 0.68 -16.96 -13.95
CA ARG A 465 1.05 -18.07 -14.82
C ARG A 465 0.07 -18.34 -15.97
N LEU A 466 -1.15 -17.80 -15.90
CA LEU A 466 -2.15 -17.97 -16.97
C LEU A 466 -1.98 -16.97 -18.11
N ILE A 467 -1.09 -16.00 -17.96
CA ILE A 467 -0.82 -14.90 -18.91
C ILE A 467 0.57 -15.04 -19.48
#